data_c325e3e06d4cfe80a6490eb0db7d0278
#
_entry.id   c325e3e06d4cfe80a6490eb0db7d0278
#
_cell.length_a   1.000
_cell.length_b   1.000
_cell.length_c   1.000
_cell.angle_alpha   90.00
_cell.angle_beta   90.00
_cell.angle_gamma   90.00
#
_symmetry.space_group_name_H-M   'P 1'
#
loop_
_entity.id
_entity.type
_entity.pdbx_description
1 polymer ?
#
loop_
_entity_poly.entity_id
_entity_poly.type
_entity_poly.pdbx_seq_one_letter_code
_entity_poly.pdbx_strand_id
1 'polypeptide(L)'
;MLLRKGVNIGASDEATTSRTSNSGSELEGFARAVLDELAKDALPPLPNYYQLYFDKMLDDKPYEFRKAANDMIEGESDAEDEKRMHMERQLQEGFGIFKEILQNVATLFKNVSAMTLIGKRRMQEAKGINNPSAVQNLSLALNNDLEKLTSVLNSQAIVIKNLYSKSAKIIQDVKGETIYDSQYGVFNKRYLMEQVRAEIAQIGKFNHHSSLLLAKLSSKIKERIQNEKQSGLINRTISKLFLKTSRRSDVVAHFGDGCFGILLKHTDEQNASRAALRVAEMTSGSHFFIADHEIKLEICIGIAALEVSQEAETALVRALDAMNKADNEGKVFEVAPTAQGEQVSG
;
A
#
# COMPACT_ATOMS: atom_id res chain seq x y z
N MET A 1 -8.67 -34.52 -63.11
CA MET A 1 -8.71 -35.65 -62.14
C MET A 1 -7.71 -35.32 -61.02
N LEU A 2 -8.14 -34.64 -59.97
CA LEU A 2 -7.35 -34.40 -58.73
C LEU A 2 -8.34 -34.09 -57.60
N LEU A 3 -8.43 -35.00 -56.70
CA LEU A 3 -9.29 -35.02 -55.51
C LEU A 3 -8.81 -33.99 -54.49
N ARG A 4 -9.68 -33.07 -54.08
CA ARG A 4 -9.51 -32.22 -52.89
C ARG A 4 -9.90 -33.02 -51.64
N LYS A 5 -8.91 -33.22 -50.75
CA LYS A 5 -9.18 -33.66 -49.38
C LYS A 5 -9.69 -32.46 -48.57
N GLY A 6 -10.90 -32.58 -48.09
CA GLY A 6 -11.47 -31.66 -47.08
C GLY A 6 -10.84 -31.91 -45.75
N VAL A 7 -10.36 -30.84 -45.10
CA VAL A 7 -9.95 -30.82 -43.69
C VAL A 7 -11.18 -30.44 -42.89
N ASN A 8 -11.57 -31.37 -42.01
CA ASN A 8 -12.68 -31.22 -41.09
C ASN A 8 -12.17 -30.42 -39.88
N ILE A 9 -12.50 -29.12 -39.78
CA ILE A 9 -12.31 -28.29 -38.62
C ILE A 9 -13.69 -28.02 -38.03
N GLY A 10 -14.06 -28.81 -37.04
CA GLY A 10 -15.31 -28.61 -36.35
C GLY A 10 -15.54 -29.64 -35.28
N ALA A 11 -14.91 -29.43 -34.11
CA ALA A 11 -15.34 -30.06 -32.85
C ALA A 11 -14.53 -29.57 -31.62
N SER A 12 -14.30 -28.27 -31.45
CA SER A 12 -13.70 -27.74 -30.22
C SER A 12 -14.38 -26.47 -29.65
N ASP A 13 -15.30 -25.82 -30.38
CA ASP A 13 -15.91 -24.56 -29.90
C ASP A 13 -17.27 -24.74 -29.17
N GLU A 14 -17.95 -25.87 -29.32
CA GLU A 14 -19.23 -26.08 -28.64
C GLU A 14 -19.11 -26.47 -27.15
N ALA A 15 -17.96 -27.00 -26.73
CA ALA A 15 -17.77 -27.40 -25.32
C ALA A 15 -17.39 -26.21 -24.41
N THR A 16 -16.87 -25.14 -24.96
CA THR A 16 -16.46 -23.95 -24.21
C THR A 16 -17.65 -23.00 -24.00
N THR A 17 -18.53 -22.88 -25.01
CA THR A 17 -19.73 -22.03 -24.96
C THR A 17 -20.81 -22.56 -24.03
N SER A 18 -20.93 -23.90 -23.87
CA SER A 18 -21.91 -24.51 -22.97
C SER A 18 -21.50 -24.44 -21.49
N ARG A 19 -20.20 -24.35 -21.17
CA ARG A 19 -19.73 -24.21 -19.78
C ARG A 19 -19.88 -22.73 -19.26
N THR A 20 -19.69 -21.74 -20.10
CA THR A 20 -19.87 -20.33 -19.73
C THR A 20 -21.35 -19.95 -19.56
N SER A 21 -22.29 -20.57 -20.31
CA SER A 21 -23.72 -20.30 -20.15
C SER A 21 -24.31 -20.92 -18.89
N ASN A 22 -23.77 -22.03 -18.40
CA ASN A 22 -24.25 -22.69 -17.18
C ASN A 22 -23.76 -21.96 -15.90
N SER A 23 -22.52 -21.47 -15.89
CA SER A 23 -21.97 -20.74 -14.76
C SER A 23 -22.64 -19.36 -14.57
N GLY A 24 -23.03 -18.68 -15.65
CA GLY A 24 -23.79 -17.42 -15.57
C GLY A 24 -25.17 -17.60 -14.92
N SER A 25 -25.89 -18.67 -15.28
CA SER A 25 -27.19 -18.98 -14.68
C SER A 25 -27.12 -19.40 -13.21
N GLU A 26 -26.06 -20.11 -12.81
CA GLU A 26 -25.82 -20.47 -11.40
C GLU A 26 -25.46 -19.25 -10.55
N LEU A 27 -24.67 -18.30 -11.10
CA LEU A 27 -24.32 -17.06 -10.42
C LEU A 27 -25.54 -16.13 -10.25
N GLU A 28 -26.43 -16.05 -11.27
CA GLU A 28 -27.68 -15.30 -11.14
C GLU A 28 -28.59 -15.89 -10.06
N GLY A 29 -28.70 -17.21 -9.99
CA GLY A 29 -29.43 -17.89 -8.93
C GLY A 29 -28.87 -17.62 -7.54
N PHE A 30 -27.54 -17.59 -7.44
CA PHE A 30 -26.84 -17.25 -6.21
C PHE A 30 -27.06 -15.78 -5.81
N ALA A 31 -26.96 -14.84 -6.74
CA ALA A 31 -27.23 -13.43 -6.50
C ALA A 31 -28.65 -13.16 -5.97
N ARG A 32 -29.65 -13.88 -6.48
CA ARG A 32 -31.03 -13.82 -5.97
C ARG A 32 -31.14 -14.36 -4.56
N ALA A 33 -30.47 -15.48 -4.26
CA ALA A 33 -30.45 -16.04 -2.90
C ALA A 33 -29.81 -15.07 -1.88
N VAL A 34 -28.80 -14.30 -2.27
CA VAL A 34 -28.21 -13.25 -1.44
C VAL A 34 -29.23 -12.14 -1.15
N LEU A 35 -30.00 -11.71 -2.15
CA LEU A 35 -31.05 -10.71 -1.97
C LEU A 35 -32.18 -11.20 -1.06
N ASP A 36 -32.54 -12.48 -1.20
CA ASP A 36 -33.57 -13.11 -0.37
C ASP A 36 -33.13 -13.20 1.10
N GLU A 37 -31.85 -13.48 1.35
CA GLU A 37 -31.31 -13.52 2.71
C GLU A 37 -31.26 -12.13 3.35
N LEU A 38 -30.83 -11.10 2.59
CA LEU A 38 -30.92 -9.72 3.02
C LEU A 38 -32.35 -9.28 3.39
N ALA A 39 -33.32 -9.72 2.59
CA ALA A 39 -34.73 -9.42 2.84
C ALA A 39 -35.26 -10.09 4.11
N LYS A 40 -34.84 -11.32 4.43
CA LYS A 40 -35.18 -12.01 5.68
C LYS A 40 -34.67 -11.26 6.90
N ASP A 41 -33.45 -10.71 6.82
CA ASP A 41 -32.84 -9.94 7.91
C ASP A 41 -33.32 -8.47 7.93
N ALA A 42 -34.32 -8.12 7.11
CA ALA A 42 -34.88 -6.76 6.97
C ALA A 42 -33.83 -5.70 6.62
N LEU A 43 -32.76 -6.06 5.93
CA LEU A 43 -31.70 -5.17 5.49
C LEU A 43 -31.97 -4.67 4.06
N PRO A 44 -31.82 -3.35 3.81
CA PRO A 44 -31.94 -2.84 2.46
C PRO A 44 -30.78 -3.35 1.58
N PRO A 45 -31.00 -3.64 0.28
CA PRO A 45 -30.00 -4.17 -0.62
C PRO A 45 -29.00 -3.07 -1.07
N LEU A 46 -28.36 -2.43 -0.10
CA LEU A 46 -27.26 -1.50 -0.37
C LEU A 46 -25.99 -2.27 -0.77
N PRO A 47 -25.12 -1.67 -1.61
CA PRO A 47 -23.91 -2.35 -2.10
C PRO A 47 -23.07 -3.00 -1.01
N ASN A 48 -22.91 -2.34 0.13
CA ASN A 48 -22.11 -2.84 1.25
C ASN A 48 -22.76 -4.06 1.92
N TYR A 49 -24.10 -4.08 2.09
CA TYR A 49 -24.80 -5.24 2.67
C TYR A 49 -24.85 -6.39 1.70
N TYR A 50 -25.09 -6.10 0.41
CA TYR A 50 -25.09 -7.11 -0.62
C TYR A 50 -23.75 -7.80 -0.72
N GLN A 51 -22.66 -7.04 -0.77
CA GLN A 51 -21.30 -7.60 -0.82
C GLN A 51 -21.01 -8.47 0.38
N LEU A 52 -21.37 -8.05 1.58
CA LEU A 52 -21.19 -8.79 2.80
C LEU A 52 -21.86 -10.16 2.77
N TYR A 53 -23.17 -10.18 2.42
CA TYR A 53 -23.94 -11.41 2.36
C TYR A 53 -23.49 -12.30 1.20
N PHE A 54 -23.09 -11.69 0.09
CA PHE A 54 -22.50 -12.40 -1.04
C PHE A 54 -21.23 -13.14 -0.63
N ASP A 55 -20.29 -12.46 0.01
CA ASP A 55 -19.02 -13.06 0.47
C ASP A 55 -19.28 -14.18 1.50
N LYS A 56 -20.17 -13.92 2.48
CA LYS A 56 -20.53 -14.90 3.51
C LYS A 56 -21.14 -16.16 2.90
N MET A 57 -22.11 -16.01 2.01
CA MET A 57 -22.79 -17.14 1.38
C MET A 57 -21.92 -17.84 0.34
N LEU A 58 -20.95 -17.15 -0.26
CA LEU A 58 -19.99 -17.71 -1.19
C LEU A 58 -19.04 -18.70 -0.50
N ASP A 59 -18.66 -18.43 0.74
CA ASP A 59 -17.79 -19.32 1.53
C ASP A 59 -18.40 -20.72 1.75
N ASP A 60 -19.72 -20.83 1.79
CA ASP A 60 -20.45 -22.10 1.95
C ASP A 60 -20.61 -22.87 0.63
N LYS A 61 -20.17 -22.32 -0.51
CA LYS A 61 -20.27 -22.95 -1.82
C LYS A 61 -19.06 -23.83 -2.15
N PRO A 62 -19.24 -24.83 -3.05
CA PRO A 62 -18.13 -25.65 -3.53
C PRO A 62 -17.01 -24.85 -4.15
N TYR A 63 -15.78 -25.36 -4.05
CA TYR A 63 -14.57 -24.68 -4.52
C TYR A 63 -14.67 -24.23 -5.99
N GLU A 64 -15.22 -25.06 -6.88
CA GLU A 64 -15.37 -24.73 -8.31
C GLU A 64 -16.28 -23.52 -8.54
N PHE A 65 -17.39 -23.43 -7.79
CA PHE A 65 -18.30 -22.29 -7.86
C PHE A 65 -17.64 -21.03 -7.31
N ARG A 66 -16.95 -21.13 -6.17
CA ARG A 66 -16.23 -19.99 -5.56
C ARG A 66 -15.16 -19.44 -6.51
N LYS A 67 -14.42 -20.35 -7.16
CA LYS A 67 -13.40 -19.96 -8.13
C LYS A 67 -14.02 -19.25 -9.33
N ALA A 68 -15.09 -19.80 -9.92
CA ALA A 68 -15.76 -19.19 -11.07
C ALA A 68 -16.37 -17.82 -10.73
N ALA A 69 -16.96 -17.67 -9.54
CA ALA A 69 -17.49 -16.40 -9.07
C ALA A 69 -16.37 -15.36 -8.86
N ASN A 70 -15.27 -15.75 -8.22
CA ASN A 70 -14.12 -14.87 -8.01
C ASN A 70 -13.46 -14.47 -9.34
N ASP A 71 -13.24 -15.41 -10.27
CA ASP A 71 -12.65 -15.12 -11.58
C ASP A 71 -13.50 -14.11 -12.38
N MET A 72 -14.83 -14.14 -12.26
CA MET A 72 -15.72 -13.17 -12.89
C MET A 72 -15.69 -11.79 -12.21
N ILE A 73 -15.59 -11.76 -10.88
CA ILE A 73 -15.54 -10.52 -10.10
C ILE A 73 -14.15 -9.87 -10.19
N GLU A 74 -13.09 -10.66 -10.15
CA GLU A 74 -11.69 -10.21 -10.24
C GLU A 74 -11.39 -9.60 -11.62
N GLY A 75 -12.00 -10.12 -12.69
CA GLY A 75 -11.76 -9.60 -14.06
C GLY A 75 -12.15 -8.13 -14.29
N GLU A 76 -13.07 -7.57 -13.51
CA GLU A 76 -13.47 -6.14 -13.63
C GLU A 76 -12.79 -5.23 -12.61
N SER A 77 -12.50 -5.71 -11.40
CA SER A 77 -12.06 -4.86 -10.29
C SER A 77 -10.55 -4.79 -10.14
N ASP A 78 -9.81 -5.87 -10.43
CA ASP A 78 -8.34 -5.85 -10.33
C ASP A 78 -7.70 -4.88 -11.33
N ALA A 79 -8.32 -4.74 -12.52
CA ALA A 79 -7.84 -3.80 -13.54
C ALA A 79 -8.02 -2.32 -13.15
N GLU A 80 -9.04 -1.96 -12.36
CA GLU A 80 -9.23 -0.59 -11.88
C GLU A 80 -8.34 -0.29 -10.67
N ASP A 81 -8.22 -1.23 -9.74
CA ASP A 81 -7.38 -1.06 -8.54
C ASP A 81 -5.89 -1.13 -8.89
N GLU A 82 -5.47 -1.98 -9.84
CA GLU A 82 -4.10 -1.94 -10.39
C GLU A 82 -3.81 -0.62 -11.12
N LYS A 83 -4.76 -0.09 -11.88
CA LYS A 83 -4.62 1.22 -12.54
C LYS A 83 -4.50 2.35 -11.52
N ARG A 84 -5.29 2.35 -10.46
CA ARG A 84 -5.20 3.35 -9.37
C ARG A 84 -3.87 3.26 -8.65
N MET A 85 -3.44 2.06 -8.26
CA MET A 85 -2.13 1.84 -7.65
C MET A 85 -0.97 2.28 -8.55
N HIS A 86 -1.07 1.96 -9.83
CA HIS A 86 -0.06 2.37 -10.81
C HIS A 86 -0.01 3.88 -10.96
N MET A 87 -1.16 4.53 -11.03
CA MET A 87 -1.28 5.99 -11.11
C MET A 87 -0.75 6.70 -9.87
N GLU A 88 -1.07 6.22 -8.66
CA GLU A 88 -0.51 6.75 -7.41
C GLU A 88 1.01 6.58 -7.33
N ARG A 89 1.53 5.43 -7.76
CA ARG A 89 2.98 5.20 -7.80
C ARG A 89 3.67 6.13 -8.77
N GLN A 90 3.12 6.32 -9.97
CA GLN A 90 3.65 7.27 -10.96
C GLN A 90 3.59 8.72 -10.45
N LEU A 91 2.53 9.09 -9.75
CA LEU A 91 2.39 10.40 -9.15
C LEU A 91 3.48 10.64 -8.10
N GLN A 92 3.72 9.67 -7.22
CA GLN A 92 4.78 9.74 -6.20
C GLN A 92 6.19 9.78 -6.82
N GLU A 93 6.45 8.98 -7.84
CA GLU A 93 7.71 9.03 -8.59
C GLU A 93 7.90 10.39 -9.28
N GLY A 94 6.86 10.92 -9.92
CA GLY A 94 6.86 12.24 -10.55
C GLY A 94 7.16 13.37 -9.55
N PHE A 95 6.57 13.33 -8.38
CA PHE A 95 6.87 14.29 -7.32
C PHE A 95 8.31 14.15 -6.78
N GLY A 96 8.83 12.91 -6.71
CA GLY A 96 10.23 12.65 -6.37
C GLY A 96 11.19 13.33 -7.34
N ILE A 97 10.99 13.12 -8.63
CA ILE A 97 11.78 13.74 -9.71
C ILE A 97 11.67 15.28 -9.67
N PHE A 98 10.46 15.80 -9.47
CA PHE A 98 10.24 17.25 -9.39
C PHE A 98 10.99 17.87 -8.21
N LYS A 99 11.03 17.20 -7.05
CA LYS A 99 11.83 17.61 -5.90
C LYS A 99 13.33 17.63 -6.23
N GLU A 100 13.85 16.63 -6.93
CA GLU A 100 15.25 16.58 -7.35
C GLU A 100 15.58 17.72 -8.32
N ILE A 101 14.72 18.01 -9.28
CA ILE A 101 14.90 19.14 -10.20
C ILE A 101 15.01 20.45 -9.43
N LEU A 102 14.11 20.67 -8.47
CA LEU A 102 14.13 21.90 -7.66
C LEU A 102 15.39 22.01 -6.79
N GLN A 103 15.88 20.91 -6.22
CA GLN A 103 17.12 20.86 -5.47
C GLN A 103 18.33 21.20 -6.35
N ASN A 104 18.37 20.66 -7.56
CA ASN A 104 19.44 20.94 -8.53
C ASN A 104 19.43 22.42 -8.97
N VAL A 105 18.25 22.98 -9.25
CA VAL A 105 18.09 24.38 -9.59
C VAL A 105 18.55 25.28 -8.43
N ALA A 106 18.20 24.95 -7.20
CA ALA A 106 18.64 25.68 -6.01
C ALA A 106 20.18 25.62 -5.84
N THR A 107 20.79 24.47 -6.13
CA THR A 107 22.25 24.28 -6.09
C THR A 107 22.94 25.08 -7.20
N LEU A 108 22.41 25.06 -8.41
CA LEU A 108 22.89 25.84 -9.53
C LEU A 108 22.92 27.35 -9.18
N PHE A 109 21.83 27.80 -8.59
CA PHE A 109 21.73 29.20 -8.13
C PHE A 109 22.80 29.56 -7.07
N LYS A 110 23.01 28.68 -6.08
CA LYS A 110 24.06 28.88 -5.05
C LYS A 110 25.44 28.97 -5.70
N ASN A 111 25.73 28.15 -6.70
CA ASN A 111 26.99 28.18 -7.42
C ASN A 111 27.17 29.45 -8.25
N VAL A 112 26.13 29.90 -8.95
CA VAL A 112 26.14 31.18 -9.71
C VAL A 112 26.37 32.38 -8.78
N SER A 113 25.70 32.36 -7.61
CA SER A 113 25.90 33.41 -6.60
C SER A 113 27.35 33.45 -6.07
N ALA A 114 27.95 32.28 -5.82
CA ALA A 114 29.35 32.17 -5.41
C ALA A 114 30.32 32.65 -6.51
N MET A 115 30.07 32.30 -7.78
CA MET A 115 30.86 32.79 -8.92
C MET A 115 30.76 34.28 -9.08
N THR A 116 29.61 34.88 -8.85
CA THR A 116 29.42 36.36 -8.88
C THR A 116 30.22 37.02 -7.78
N LEU A 117 30.29 36.43 -6.59
CA LEU A 117 31.11 36.93 -5.48
C LEU A 117 32.62 36.89 -5.80
N ILE A 118 33.07 35.78 -6.42
CA ILE A 118 34.46 35.62 -6.88
C ILE A 118 34.79 36.65 -7.97
N GLY A 119 33.88 36.87 -8.92
CA GLY A 119 34.02 37.91 -9.94
C GLY A 119 34.17 39.30 -9.34
N LYS A 120 33.38 39.65 -8.33
CA LYS A 120 33.52 40.92 -7.59
C LYS A 120 34.88 41.05 -6.91
N ARG A 121 35.42 40.00 -6.28
CA ARG A 121 36.75 39.98 -5.66
C ARG A 121 37.87 40.21 -6.68
N ARG A 122 37.88 39.48 -7.79
CA ARG A 122 38.89 39.66 -8.85
C ARG A 122 38.87 41.05 -9.44
N MET A 123 37.71 41.65 -9.54
CA MET A 123 37.55 43.00 -10.01
C MET A 123 38.07 44.04 -9.01
N GLN A 124 37.95 43.80 -7.71
CA GLN A 124 38.59 44.64 -6.67
C GLN A 124 40.12 44.52 -6.71
N GLU A 125 40.64 43.33 -6.99
CA GLU A 125 42.08 43.10 -7.16
C GLU A 125 42.63 43.79 -8.42
N ALA A 126 41.88 43.83 -9.52
CA ALA A 126 42.23 44.54 -10.75
C ALA A 126 42.32 46.06 -10.61
N LYS A 127 41.74 46.67 -9.54
CA LYS A 127 41.86 48.08 -9.20
C LYS A 127 43.31 48.52 -8.83
N GLY A 128 44.25 47.56 -8.66
CA GLY A 128 45.67 47.84 -8.38
C GLY A 128 46.55 48.10 -9.61
N ILE A 129 45.97 48.09 -10.82
CA ILE A 129 46.76 48.25 -12.08
C ILE A 129 46.89 49.75 -12.46
N ASN A 130 48.15 50.24 -12.75
CA ASN A 130 48.57 51.59 -12.86
C ASN A 130 48.20 52.38 -14.14
N ASN A 131 46.91 52.36 -14.55
CA ASN A 131 46.50 53.39 -15.58
C ASN A 131 45.09 53.93 -15.23
N PRO A 132 45.01 55.12 -14.67
CA PRO A 132 43.87 55.50 -13.82
C PRO A 132 42.54 55.69 -14.54
N SER A 133 42.53 56.29 -15.73
CA SER A 133 41.22 56.70 -16.32
C SER A 133 40.46 55.60 -17.05
N ALA A 134 41.16 54.77 -17.80
CA ALA A 134 40.51 53.69 -18.58
C ALA A 134 40.08 52.50 -17.67
N VAL A 135 40.89 52.20 -16.68
CA VAL A 135 40.62 51.18 -15.67
C VAL A 135 39.43 51.54 -14.78
N GLN A 136 39.32 52.84 -14.45
CA GLN A 136 38.22 53.34 -13.62
C GLN A 136 36.86 53.26 -14.34
N ASN A 137 36.80 53.62 -15.61
CA ASN A 137 35.58 53.51 -16.41
C ASN A 137 35.15 52.06 -16.67
N LEU A 138 36.11 51.18 -16.94
CA LEU A 138 35.85 49.74 -17.12
C LEU A 138 35.39 49.11 -15.79
N SER A 139 36.01 49.51 -14.69
CA SER A 139 35.66 49.06 -13.35
C SER A 139 34.25 49.48 -12.94
N LEU A 140 33.83 50.69 -13.25
CA LEU A 140 32.48 51.19 -12.96
C LEU A 140 31.42 50.50 -13.82
N ALA A 141 31.70 50.30 -15.11
CA ALA A 141 30.79 49.58 -16.01
C ALA A 141 30.60 48.11 -15.55
N LEU A 142 31.69 47.43 -15.23
CA LEU A 142 31.68 46.06 -14.78
C LEU A 142 30.97 45.92 -13.41
N ASN A 143 31.14 46.87 -12.50
CA ASN A 143 30.44 46.88 -11.21
C ASN A 143 28.92 47.05 -11.39
N ASN A 144 28.51 47.95 -12.28
CA ASN A 144 27.08 48.15 -12.59
C ASN A 144 26.45 46.91 -13.22
N ASP A 145 27.15 46.21 -14.12
CA ASP A 145 26.68 44.98 -14.73
C ASP A 145 26.61 43.84 -13.72
N LEU A 146 27.57 43.74 -12.79
CA LEU A 146 27.54 42.76 -11.70
C LEU A 146 26.41 43.03 -10.69
N GLU A 147 26.11 44.29 -10.41
CA GLU A 147 24.98 44.65 -9.55
C GLU A 147 23.63 44.27 -10.18
N LYS A 148 23.47 44.56 -11.47
CA LYS A 148 22.29 44.14 -12.25
C LYS A 148 22.14 42.61 -12.26
N LEU A 149 23.23 41.90 -12.54
CA LEU A 149 23.25 40.44 -12.55
C LEU A 149 22.88 39.89 -11.16
N THR A 150 23.47 40.44 -10.11
CA THR A 150 23.19 40.05 -8.72
C THR A 150 21.72 40.28 -8.35
N SER A 151 21.14 41.38 -8.79
CA SER A 151 19.74 41.70 -8.57
C SER A 151 18.81 40.66 -9.28
N VAL A 152 19.10 40.33 -10.54
CA VAL A 152 18.37 39.35 -11.30
C VAL A 152 18.47 37.96 -10.65
N LEU A 153 19.67 37.54 -10.24
CA LEU A 153 19.89 36.25 -9.60
C LEU A 153 19.19 36.14 -8.25
N ASN A 154 19.21 37.23 -7.45
CA ASN A 154 18.47 37.26 -6.18
C ASN A 154 16.94 37.13 -6.40
N SER A 155 16.42 37.81 -7.41
CA SER A 155 15.03 37.71 -7.78
C SER A 155 14.65 36.27 -8.18
N GLN A 156 15.52 35.63 -8.98
CA GLN A 156 15.32 34.21 -9.36
C GLN A 156 15.40 33.26 -8.17
N ALA A 157 16.29 33.52 -7.20
CA ALA A 157 16.39 32.73 -5.98
C ALA A 157 15.11 32.75 -5.17
N ILE A 158 14.51 33.92 -5.03
CA ILE A 158 13.23 34.07 -4.31
C ILE A 158 12.14 33.27 -5.01
N VAL A 159 12.07 33.33 -6.34
CA VAL A 159 11.09 32.57 -7.13
C VAL A 159 11.30 31.06 -6.95
N ILE A 160 12.53 30.57 -7.06
CA ILE A 160 12.88 29.15 -6.88
C ILE A 160 12.55 28.68 -5.46
N LYS A 161 12.90 29.49 -4.45
CA LYS A 161 12.56 29.19 -3.05
C LYS A 161 11.05 29.06 -2.84
N ASN A 162 10.28 29.97 -3.44
CA ASN A 162 8.81 29.94 -3.35
C ASN A 162 8.22 28.71 -4.07
N LEU A 163 8.74 28.37 -5.26
CA LEU A 163 8.35 27.17 -5.99
C LEU A 163 8.69 25.90 -5.21
N TYR A 164 9.87 25.83 -4.61
CA TYR A 164 10.28 24.71 -3.75
C TYR A 164 9.32 24.54 -2.58
N SER A 165 8.99 25.64 -1.87
CA SER A 165 8.07 25.59 -0.74
C SER A 165 6.65 25.16 -1.14
N LYS A 166 6.16 25.64 -2.29
CA LYS A 166 4.86 25.22 -2.83
C LYS A 166 4.85 23.74 -3.23
N SER A 167 5.91 23.29 -3.90
CA SER A 167 6.03 21.88 -4.31
C SER A 167 6.16 20.94 -3.12
N ALA A 168 6.93 21.35 -2.11
CA ALA A 168 7.04 20.56 -0.87
C ALA A 168 5.69 20.42 -0.17
N LYS A 169 4.87 21.48 -0.18
CA LYS A 169 3.50 21.43 0.36
C LYS A 169 2.61 20.49 -0.44
N ILE A 170 2.60 20.59 -1.79
CA ILE A 170 1.83 19.69 -2.65
C ILE A 170 2.23 18.23 -2.45
N ILE A 171 3.54 17.95 -2.37
CA ILE A 171 4.04 16.59 -2.10
C ILE A 171 3.55 16.08 -0.74
N GLN A 172 3.52 16.94 0.26
CA GLN A 172 3.05 16.58 1.59
C GLN A 172 1.53 16.34 1.61
N ASP A 173 0.77 17.18 0.92
CA ASP A 173 -0.69 17.06 0.79
C ASP A 173 -1.05 15.77 0.04
N VAL A 174 -0.41 15.49 -1.10
CA VAL A 174 -0.61 14.24 -1.87
C VAL A 174 -0.20 13.01 -1.07
N LYS A 175 0.93 13.04 -0.35
CA LYS A 175 1.31 11.93 0.56
C LYS A 175 0.30 11.74 1.68
N GLY A 176 -0.34 12.82 2.13
CA GLY A 176 -1.42 12.77 3.11
C GLY A 176 -2.72 12.16 2.57
N GLU A 177 -2.95 12.19 1.26
CA GLU A 177 -4.18 11.69 0.61
C GLU A 177 -4.04 10.26 0.07
N THR A 178 -2.81 9.76 -0.16
CA THR A 178 -2.64 8.39 -0.65
C THR A 178 -3.12 7.37 0.38
N ILE A 179 -3.91 6.41 -0.07
CA ILE A 179 -4.41 5.30 0.76
C ILE A 179 -3.53 4.06 0.66
N TYR A 180 -2.68 3.97 -0.36
CA TYR A 180 -1.79 2.82 -0.60
C TYR A 180 -0.37 3.03 -0.07
N ASP A 181 0.29 1.92 0.25
CA ASP A 181 1.72 1.86 0.50
C ASP A 181 2.49 1.85 -0.83
N SER A 182 3.52 2.71 -0.94
CA SER A 182 4.27 2.90 -2.19
C SER A 182 5.18 1.73 -2.56
N GLN A 183 5.44 0.80 -1.64
CA GLN A 183 6.43 -0.26 -1.83
C GLN A 183 5.82 -1.63 -2.07
N TYR A 184 4.69 -1.93 -1.42
CA TYR A 184 4.18 -3.30 -1.31
C TYR A 184 2.85 -3.53 -2.00
N GLY A 185 2.19 -2.48 -2.52
CA GLY A 185 0.93 -2.60 -3.25
C GLY A 185 -0.27 -2.97 -2.38
N VAL A 186 -0.18 -2.73 -1.09
CA VAL A 186 -1.25 -2.86 -0.09
C VAL A 186 -1.64 -1.48 0.42
N PHE A 187 -2.69 -1.37 1.21
CA PHE A 187 -3.04 -0.09 1.85
C PHE A 187 -1.96 0.37 2.83
N ASN A 188 -1.97 1.65 3.17
CA ASN A 188 -1.07 2.22 4.18
C ASN A 188 -1.68 2.13 5.59
N LYS A 189 -0.85 2.35 6.61
CA LYS A 189 -1.25 2.36 8.02
C LYS A 189 -2.42 3.30 8.31
N ARG A 190 -2.43 4.49 7.71
CA ARG A 190 -3.49 5.49 7.94
C ARG A 190 -4.85 4.95 7.51
N TYR A 191 -4.93 4.44 6.29
CA TYR A 191 -6.16 3.86 5.77
C TYR A 191 -6.64 2.67 6.60
N LEU A 192 -5.74 1.77 7.03
CA LEU A 192 -6.09 0.68 7.94
C LEU A 192 -6.76 1.21 9.21
N MET A 193 -6.17 2.22 9.86
CA MET A 193 -6.71 2.78 11.10
C MET A 193 -8.07 3.46 10.89
N GLU A 194 -8.26 4.14 9.76
CA GLU A 194 -9.56 4.70 9.36
C GLU A 194 -10.61 3.60 9.20
N GLN A 195 -10.25 2.49 8.53
CA GLN A 195 -11.16 1.34 8.36
C GLN A 195 -11.45 0.62 9.69
N VAL A 196 -10.48 0.47 10.58
CA VAL A 196 -10.69 -0.11 11.91
C VAL A 196 -11.66 0.75 12.74
N ARG A 197 -11.51 2.09 12.74
CA ARG A 197 -12.46 2.99 13.42
C ARG A 197 -13.88 2.89 12.85
N ALA A 198 -13.98 2.86 11.52
CA ALA A 198 -15.27 2.70 10.84
C ALA A 198 -15.93 1.36 11.19
N GLU A 199 -15.14 0.29 11.23
CA GLU A 199 -15.62 -1.05 11.55
C GLU A 199 -16.11 -1.17 13.00
N ILE A 200 -15.36 -0.61 13.97
CA ILE A 200 -15.77 -0.56 15.39
C ILE A 200 -17.12 0.15 15.53
N ALA A 201 -17.33 1.25 14.80
CA ALA A 201 -18.61 1.96 14.80
C ALA A 201 -19.75 1.11 14.21
N GLN A 202 -19.46 0.24 13.23
CA GLN A 202 -20.43 -0.67 12.62
C GLN A 202 -20.77 -1.87 13.51
N ILE A 203 -19.79 -2.45 14.19
CA ILE A 203 -20.00 -3.57 15.13
C ILE A 203 -21.09 -3.26 16.14
N GLY A 204 -21.07 -2.04 16.72
CA GLY A 204 -22.11 -1.61 17.67
C GLY A 204 -23.50 -1.45 17.08
N LYS A 205 -23.60 -1.16 15.76
CA LYS A 205 -24.91 -0.97 15.08
C LYS A 205 -25.51 -2.28 14.60
N PHE A 206 -24.68 -3.20 14.12
CA PHE A 206 -25.12 -4.39 13.38
C PHE A 206 -24.88 -5.71 14.12
N ASN A 207 -24.35 -5.64 15.33
CA ASN A 207 -24.09 -6.78 16.21
C ASN A 207 -23.33 -7.92 15.50
N HIS A 208 -22.28 -7.58 14.76
CA HIS A 208 -21.38 -8.54 14.12
C HIS A 208 -20.00 -8.52 14.79
N HIS A 209 -19.15 -9.47 14.45
CA HIS A 209 -17.80 -9.57 14.97
C HIS A 209 -16.78 -9.28 13.86
N SER A 210 -15.71 -8.59 14.18
CA SER A 210 -14.59 -8.38 13.27
C SER A 210 -13.28 -8.46 14.05
N SER A 211 -12.19 -8.77 13.38
CA SER A 211 -10.89 -8.98 14.03
C SER A 211 -9.78 -8.24 13.30
N LEU A 212 -8.84 -7.70 14.07
CA LEU A 212 -7.60 -7.12 13.56
C LEU A 212 -6.45 -8.09 13.76
N LEU A 213 -5.74 -8.40 12.69
CA LEU A 213 -4.51 -9.18 12.71
C LEU A 213 -3.32 -8.26 12.46
N LEU A 214 -2.24 -8.44 13.21
CA LEU A 214 -0.92 -7.92 12.87
C LEU A 214 0.03 -9.08 12.61
N ALA A 215 0.77 -9.02 11.52
CA ALA A 215 1.68 -10.06 11.10
C ALA A 215 3.03 -9.49 10.71
N LYS A 216 4.11 -10.11 11.16
CA LYS A 216 5.49 -9.79 10.78
C LYS A 216 6.30 -11.06 10.56
N LEU A 217 7.42 -10.93 9.87
CA LEU A 217 8.41 -12.00 9.80
C LEU A 217 8.94 -12.29 11.22
N SER A 218 9.10 -13.58 11.58
CA SER A 218 9.63 -13.95 12.88
C SER A 218 11.03 -13.41 13.10
N SER A 219 11.36 -13.03 14.33
CA SER A 219 12.67 -12.47 14.67
C SER A 219 13.80 -13.44 14.30
N LYS A 220 13.60 -14.75 14.44
CA LYS A 220 14.56 -15.80 14.04
C LYS A 220 14.92 -15.75 12.55
N ILE A 221 13.95 -15.43 11.68
CA ILE A 221 14.21 -15.33 10.25
C ILE A 221 14.76 -13.94 9.92
N LYS A 222 14.27 -12.87 10.58
CA LYS A 222 14.72 -11.51 10.38
C LYS A 222 16.23 -11.36 10.65
N GLU A 223 16.78 -12.01 11.67
CA GLU A 223 18.21 -12.02 12.00
C GLU A 223 19.08 -12.65 10.90
N ARG A 224 18.52 -13.53 10.09
CA ARG A 224 19.22 -14.17 8.95
C ARG A 224 19.26 -13.28 7.70
N ILE A 225 18.48 -12.20 7.66
CA ILE A 225 18.38 -11.29 6.54
C ILE A 225 19.42 -10.18 6.72
N GLN A 226 20.45 -10.15 5.88
CA GLN A 226 21.64 -9.32 6.06
C GLN A 226 21.52 -7.92 5.44
N ASN A 227 20.51 -7.66 4.57
CA ASN A 227 20.40 -6.35 3.91
C ASN A 227 18.95 -5.94 3.64
N GLU A 228 18.73 -4.62 3.50
CA GLU A 228 17.43 -4.02 3.25
C GLU A 228 16.77 -4.47 1.94
N LYS A 229 17.55 -4.76 0.89
CA LYS A 229 17.00 -5.22 -0.40
C LYS A 229 16.35 -6.60 -0.26
N GLN A 230 16.99 -7.51 0.49
CA GLN A 230 16.42 -8.83 0.78
C GLN A 230 15.16 -8.72 1.61
N SER A 231 15.17 -7.88 2.67
CA SER A 231 14.00 -7.60 3.49
C SER A 231 12.85 -7.04 2.65
N GLY A 232 13.12 -6.10 1.75
CA GLY A 232 12.12 -5.53 0.84
C GLY A 232 11.50 -6.57 -0.12
N LEU A 233 12.30 -7.50 -0.64
CA LEU A 233 11.81 -8.59 -1.50
C LEU A 233 10.93 -9.57 -0.73
N ILE A 234 11.32 -9.94 0.49
CA ILE A 234 10.53 -10.81 1.36
C ILE A 234 9.20 -10.15 1.71
N ASN A 235 9.22 -8.89 2.15
CA ASN A 235 8.01 -8.17 2.50
C ASN A 235 7.06 -8.02 1.30
N ARG A 236 7.60 -7.83 0.08
CA ARG A 236 6.79 -7.83 -1.15
C ARG A 236 6.18 -9.19 -1.45
N THR A 237 6.87 -10.27 -1.16
CA THR A 237 6.32 -11.62 -1.30
C THR A 237 5.22 -11.86 -0.27
N ILE A 238 5.45 -11.48 0.99
CA ILE A 238 4.46 -11.59 2.07
C ILE A 238 3.21 -10.76 1.76
N SER A 239 3.37 -9.52 1.29
CA SER A 239 2.22 -8.66 0.93
C SER A 239 1.35 -9.30 -0.16
N LYS A 240 1.95 -9.88 -1.20
CA LYS A 240 1.24 -10.60 -2.25
C LYS A 240 0.51 -11.84 -1.73
N LEU A 241 1.12 -12.57 -0.80
CA LEU A 241 0.48 -13.73 -0.18
C LEU A 241 -0.72 -13.30 0.67
N PHE A 242 -0.60 -12.20 1.41
CA PHE A 242 -1.71 -11.67 2.21
C PHE A 242 -2.87 -11.22 1.32
N LEU A 243 -2.60 -10.48 0.25
CA LEU A 243 -3.64 -10.11 -0.73
C LEU A 243 -4.31 -11.34 -1.35
N LYS A 244 -3.54 -12.37 -1.68
CA LYS A 244 -4.08 -13.60 -2.28
C LYS A 244 -4.93 -14.43 -1.32
N THR A 245 -4.68 -14.34 -0.02
CA THR A 245 -5.40 -15.09 1.01
C THR A 245 -6.57 -14.34 1.63
N SER A 246 -6.57 -13.01 1.54
CA SER A 246 -7.61 -12.15 2.06
C SER A 246 -8.80 -12.08 1.12
N ARG A 247 -9.98 -11.86 1.70
CA ARG A 247 -11.20 -11.62 0.94
C ARG A 247 -11.19 -10.19 0.40
N ARG A 248 -12.04 -9.92 -0.58
CA ARG A 248 -12.22 -8.56 -1.11
C ARG A 248 -12.72 -7.55 -0.06
N SER A 249 -13.50 -8.03 0.91
CA SER A 249 -13.97 -7.21 2.05
C SER A 249 -12.91 -6.89 3.07
N ASP A 250 -11.81 -7.66 3.11
CA ASP A 250 -10.74 -7.49 4.07
C ASP A 250 -9.82 -6.34 3.65
N VAL A 251 -9.18 -5.72 4.64
CA VAL A 251 -8.23 -4.63 4.40
C VAL A 251 -6.84 -5.10 4.77
N VAL A 252 -5.97 -5.20 3.78
CA VAL A 252 -4.56 -5.55 3.97
C VAL A 252 -3.71 -4.29 3.84
N ALA A 253 -2.93 -3.97 4.85
CA ALA A 253 -2.12 -2.76 4.89
C ALA A 253 -0.70 -3.00 5.41
N HIS A 254 0.25 -2.20 4.92
CA HIS A 254 1.57 -2.14 5.50
C HIS A 254 1.57 -1.18 6.70
N PHE A 255 1.97 -1.69 7.86
CA PHE A 255 1.95 -0.94 9.10
C PHE A 255 3.28 -0.24 9.41
N GLY A 256 4.36 -0.66 8.80
CA GLY A 256 5.75 -0.21 9.01
C GLY A 256 6.66 -1.36 9.46
N ASP A 257 7.97 -1.20 9.31
CA ASP A 257 9.01 -2.14 9.77
C ASP A 257 8.82 -3.61 9.37
N GLY A 258 8.17 -3.84 8.21
CA GLY A 258 7.83 -5.17 7.71
C GLY A 258 6.67 -5.83 8.45
N CYS A 259 5.90 -5.04 9.21
CA CYS A 259 4.64 -5.47 9.83
C CYS A 259 3.47 -5.13 8.90
N PHE A 260 2.54 -6.06 8.76
CA PHE A 260 1.32 -5.92 7.98
C PHE A 260 0.12 -6.05 8.91
N GLY A 261 -0.88 -5.19 8.70
CA GLY A 261 -2.17 -5.26 9.37
C GLY A 261 -3.23 -5.81 8.42
N ILE A 262 -4.09 -6.68 8.91
CA ILE A 262 -5.20 -7.26 8.17
C ILE A 262 -6.47 -7.08 9.00
N LEU A 263 -7.40 -6.27 8.52
CA LEU A 263 -8.72 -6.16 9.10
C LEU A 263 -9.65 -7.18 8.45
N LEU A 264 -10.03 -8.19 9.21
CA LEU A 264 -10.99 -9.21 8.81
C LEU A 264 -12.39 -8.77 9.23
N LYS A 265 -13.18 -8.30 8.26
CA LYS A 265 -14.55 -7.89 8.51
C LYS A 265 -15.45 -9.11 8.69
N HIS A 266 -16.45 -9.00 9.55
CA HIS A 266 -17.42 -10.07 9.87
C HIS A 266 -16.77 -11.40 10.22
N THR A 267 -15.67 -11.35 10.96
CA THR A 267 -14.88 -12.52 11.32
C THR A 267 -14.62 -12.51 12.82
N ASP A 268 -15.15 -13.50 13.51
CA ASP A 268 -14.91 -13.71 14.92
C ASP A 268 -13.48 -14.21 15.22
N GLU A 269 -13.12 -14.29 16.48
CA GLU A 269 -11.81 -14.73 16.93
C GLU A 269 -11.44 -16.13 16.45
N GLN A 270 -12.39 -17.06 16.43
CA GLN A 270 -12.14 -18.44 16.02
C GLN A 270 -11.85 -18.53 14.52
N ASN A 271 -12.61 -17.81 13.70
CA ASN A 271 -12.40 -17.75 12.27
C ASN A 271 -11.16 -16.92 11.91
N ALA A 272 -10.84 -15.88 12.68
CA ALA A 272 -9.60 -15.12 12.58
C ALA A 272 -8.37 -15.99 12.85
N SER A 273 -8.44 -16.86 13.86
CA SER A 273 -7.38 -17.84 14.16
C SER A 273 -7.17 -18.84 13.02
N ARG A 274 -8.25 -19.30 12.38
CA ARG A 274 -8.16 -20.16 11.18
C ARG A 274 -7.53 -19.40 10.00
N ALA A 275 -7.90 -18.14 9.81
CA ALA A 275 -7.30 -17.29 8.78
C ALA A 275 -5.80 -17.08 9.03
N ALA A 276 -5.39 -16.85 10.27
CA ALA A 276 -3.99 -16.71 10.66
C ALA A 276 -3.18 -17.99 10.34
N LEU A 277 -3.70 -19.16 10.68
CA LEU A 277 -3.04 -20.42 10.32
C LEU A 277 -2.89 -20.59 8.81
N ARG A 278 -3.95 -20.34 8.04
CA ARG A 278 -3.91 -20.42 6.57
C ARG A 278 -2.86 -19.51 5.97
N VAL A 279 -2.77 -18.27 6.45
CA VAL A 279 -1.78 -17.27 5.99
C VAL A 279 -0.36 -17.75 6.33
N ALA A 280 -0.16 -18.27 7.54
CA ALA A 280 1.14 -18.79 7.98
C ALA A 280 1.57 -20.02 7.18
N GLU A 281 0.66 -20.95 6.91
CA GLU A 281 0.92 -22.14 6.09
C GLU A 281 1.31 -21.75 4.65
N MET A 282 0.59 -20.82 4.03
CA MET A 282 0.93 -20.35 2.68
C MET A 282 2.27 -19.60 2.66
N THR A 283 2.57 -18.85 3.70
CA THR A 283 3.87 -18.16 3.81
C THR A 283 5.01 -19.16 3.98
N SER A 284 4.83 -20.15 4.84
CA SER A 284 5.85 -21.20 5.08
C SER A 284 6.03 -22.16 3.90
N GLY A 285 5.00 -22.33 3.08
CA GLY A 285 5.04 -23.13 1.84
C GLY A 285 5.63 -22.36 0.64
N SER A 286 5.91 -21.06 0.78
CA SER A 286 6.55 -20.30 -0.28
C SER A 286 8.06 -20.55 -0.30
N HIS A 287 8.58 -20.97 -1.46
CA HIS A 287 10.01 -21.17 -1.67
C HIS A 287 10.70 -19.82 -1.89
N PHE A 288 11.52 -19.39 -0.95
CA PHE A 288 12.30 -18.16 -1.05
C PHE A 288 13.80 -18.49 -1.00
N PHE A 289 14.57 -17.98 -1.98
CA PHE A 289 16.00 -18.22 -2.08
C PHE A 289 16.80 -16.96 -1.79
N ILE A 290 17.76 -17.06 -0.87
CA ILE A 290 18.77 -16.02 -0.61
C ILE A 290 20.15 -16.65 -0.83
N ALA A 291 20.93 -16.09 -1.78
CA ALA A 291 22.27 -16.54 -2.09
C ALA A 291 22.37 -18.09 -2.24
N ASP A 292 21.47 -18.66 -3.06
CA ASP A 292 21.36 -20.09 -3.35
C ASP A 292 20.93 -20.99 -2.17
N HIS A 293 20.57 -20.39 -1.03
CA HIS A 293 19.99 -21.11 0.10
C HIS A 293 18.47 -20.91 0.16
N GLU A 294 17.74 -22.00 0.22
CA GLU A 294 16.29 -21.96 0.45
C GLU A 294 16.01 -21.55 1.90
N ILE A 295 15.17 -20.51 2.07
CA ILE A 295 14.72 -20.04 3.37
C ILE A 295 13.23 -20.24 3.45
N LYS A 296 12.78 -20.99 4.45
CA LYS A 296 11.40 -21.10 4.82
C LYS A 296 10.98 -19.85 5.58
N LEU A 297 9.99 -19.14 5.05
CA LEU A 297 9.48 -17.94 5.70
C LEU A 297 8.56 -18.33 6.85
N GLU A 298 8.86 -17.83 8.04
CA GLU A 298 8.01 -17.98 9.23
C GLU A 298 7.54 -16.60 9.67
N ILE A 299 6.24 -16.48 9.88
CA ILE A 299 5.61 -15.25 10.37
C ILE A 299 5.00 -15.48 11.75
N CYS A 300 4.94 -14.42 12.55
CA CYS A 300 4.20 -14.37 13.80
C CYS A 300 3.04 -13.40 13.67
N ILE A 301 1.88 -13.80 14.21
CA ILE A 301 0.62 -13.10 14.05
C ILE A 301 0.02 -12.84 15.43
N GLY A 302 -0.38 -11.59 15.66
CA GLY A 302 -1.22 -11.21 16.79
C GLY A 302 -2.64 -10.94 16.33
N ILE A 303 -3.62 -11.45 17.06
CA ILE A 303 -5.04 -11.34 16.74
C ILE A 303 -5.72 -10.58 17.87
N ALA A 304 -6.48 -9.53 17.54
CA ALA A 304 -7.35 -8.84 18.47
C ALA A 304 -8.79 -8.79 17.92
N ALA A 305 -9.72 -9.36 18.63
CA ALA A 305 -11.14 -9.14 18.34
C ALA A 305 -11.48 -7.66 18.57
N LEU A 306 -12.24 -7.08 17.64
CA LEU A 306 -12.73 -5.70 17.78
C LEU A 306 -13.95 -5.68 18.69
N GLU A 307 -13.97 -4.74 19.62
CA GLU A 307 -15.01 -4.60 20.63
C GLU A 307 -15.80 -3.29 20.43
N VAL A 308 -17.04 -3.31 20.85
CA VAL A 308 -17.92 -2.12 20.78
C VAL A 308 -17.33 -1.01 21.65
N SER A 309 -17.33 0.22 21.14
CA SER A 309 -16.87 1.41 21.85
C SER A 309 -15.40 1.46 22.27
N GLN A 310 -14.57 0.52 21.78
CA GLN A 310 -13.12 0.63 22.00
C GLN A 310 -12.48 1.62 21.01
N GLU A 311 -11.35 2.18 21.38
CA GLU A 311 -10.53 2.96 20.44
C GLU A 311 -9.75 2.02 19.49
N ALA A 312 -9.59 2.44 18.25
CA ALA A 312 -8.84 1.67 17.24
C ALA A 312 -7.37 1.45 17.68
N GLU A 313 -6.80 2.42 18.37
CA GLU A 313 -5.46 2.39 18.91
C GLU A 313 -5.31 1.29 19.98
N THR A 314 -6.34 1.10 20.81
CA THR A 314 -6.37 0.02 21.81
C THR A 314 -6.40 -1.35 21.15
N ALA A 315 -7.23 -1.54 20.11
CA ALA A 315 -7.25 -2.79 19.35
C ALA A 315 -5.88 -3.07 18.71
N LEU A 316 -5.23 -2.04 18.21
CA LEU A 316 -3.92 -2.14 17.62
C LEU A 316 -2.85 -2.56 18.63
N VAL A 317 -2.81 -1.93 19.82
CA VAL A 317 -1.86 -2.28 20.89
C VAL A 317 -2.06 -3.72 21.31
N ARG A 318 -3.29 -4.15 21.53
CA ARG A 318 -3.62 -5.55 21.88
C ARG A 318 -3.10 -6.54 20.83
N ALA A 319 -3.33 -6.25 19.53
CA ALA A 319 -2.84 -7.10 18.45
C ALA A 319 -1.30 -7.10 18.39
N LEU A 320 -0.65 -5.96 18.66
CA LEU A 320 0.81 -5.83 18.67
C LEU A 320 1.43 -6.64 19.82
N ASP A 321 0.87 -6.55 21.02
CA ASP A 321 1.34 -7.29 22.19
C ASP A 321 1.16 -8.80 21.99
N ALA A 322 0.04 -9.23 21.44
CA ALA A 322 -0.19 -10.63 21.08
C ALA A 322 0.81 -11.10 20.01
N MET A 323 1.10 -10.29 18.99
CA MET A 323 2.10 -10.63 17.98
C MET A 323 3.51 -10.77 18.57
N ASN A 324 3.90 -9.86 19.45
CA ASN A 324 5.19 -9.92 20.11
C ASN A 324 5.29 -11.14 21.06
N LYS A 325 4.21 -11.47 21.74
CA LYS A 325 4.13 -12.68 22.57
C LYS A 325 4.26 -13.95 21.72
N ALA A 326 3.57 -14.03 20.58
CA ALA A 326 3.70 -15.13 19.64
C ALA A 326 5.16 -15.30 19.16
N ASP A 327 5.83 -14.19 18.81
CA ASP A 327 7.23 -14.19 18.37
C ASP A 327 8.19 -14.68 19.47
N ASN A 328 8.03 -14.20 20.70
CA ASN A 328 8.85 -14.58 21.84
C ASN A 328 8.68 -16.05 22.23
N GLU A 329 7.46 -16.57 22.15
CA GLU A 329 7.13 -17.96 22.48
C GLU A 329 7.37 -18.92 21.29
N GLY A 330 7.72 -18.41 20.12
CA GLY A 330 7.90 -19.20 18.88
C GLY A 330 6.59 -19.82 18.36
N LYS A 331 5.47 -19.20 18.65
CA LYS A 331 4.14 -19.57 18.15
C LYS A 331 3.83 -18.90 16.81
N VAL A 332 2.98 -19.53 16.05
CA VAL A 332 2.48 -18.96 14.79
C VAL A 332 1.58 -17.75 15.03
N PHE A 333 0.70 -17.85 16.02
CA PHE A 333 -0.15 -16.73 16.42
C PHE A 333 -0.44 -16.76 17.93
N GLU A 334 -0.88 -15.63 18.42
CA GLU A 334 -1.45 -15.46 19.76
C GLU A 334 -2.70 -14.57 19.66
N VAL A 335 -3.70 -14.85 20.47
CA VAL A 335 -4.92 -14.04 20.56
C VAL A 335 -4.83 -13.13 21.76
N ALA A 336 -5.09 -11.84 21.57
CA ALA A 336 -5.11 -10.87 22.65
C ALA A 336 -6.31 -11.12 23.58
N PRO A 337 -6.15 -11.01 24.90
CA PRO A 337 -7.27 -11.07 25.82
C PRO A 337 -8.29 -9.98 25.52
N THR A 338 -9.57 -10.23 25.79
CA THR A 338 -10.61 -9.21 25.68
C THR A 338 -10.38 -8.10 26.71
N ALA A 339 -10.71 -6.85 26.36
CA ALA A 339 -10.51 -5.71 27.26
C ALA A 339 -11.27 -5.84 28.59
N GLN A 340 -12.30 -6.69 28.66
CA GLN A 340 -13.02 -7.01 29.89
C GLN A 340 -12.30 -8.02 30.80
N GLY A 341 -11.27 -8.71 30.30
CA GLY A 341 -10.50 -9.71 31.08
C GLY A 341 -9.40 -9.10 31.97
N GLU A 342 -8.97 -7.87 31.73
CA GLU A 342 -7.90 -7.23 32.52
C GLU A 342 -8.39 -6.63 33.87
N GLN A 343 -9.70 -6.47 34.07
CA GLN A 343 -10.23 -5.90 35.34
C GLN A 343 -10.42 -6.92 36.49
N VAL A 344 -10.10 -8.20 36.31
CA VAL A 344 -10.34 -9.26 37.29
C VAL A 344 -9.05 -9.78 37.96
N SER A 345 -7.87 -9.27 37.58
CA SER A 345 -6.58 -9.70 38.19
C SER A 345 -5.75 -8.52 38.71
N GLY A 346 -6.37 -7.64 39.45
CA GLY A 346 -5.71 -6.58 40.22
C GLY A 346 -5.98 -6.72 41.72
#